data_63a0ba92d1ed489b622590aed4345d53
#
_entry.id   63a0ba92d1ed489b622590aed4345d53
#
_cell.length_a   1.000
_cell.length_b   1.000
_cell.length_c   1.000
_cell.angle_alpha   90.00
_cell.angle_beta   90.00
_cell.angle_gamma   90.00
#
_symmetry.space_group_name_H-M   'P 1'
#
loop_
_entity.id
_entity.type
_entity.pdbx_description
1 polymer ?
#
loop_
_entity_poly.entity_id
_entity_poly.type
_entity_poly.pdbx_seq_one_letter_code
_entity_poly.pdbx_strand_id
1 'polypeptide(L)'
;MTRKLLKRSALFVLGALIALLNVSGSPVAAATMQVPFKAHFSGTFVPTDTGFSVSGMGRATQLGNSTNQGTVVIQPQPNPACPTTGFVVTNDETLTAANGDQVTLSILDMPCPVPGEPGIYDGVSTYHITGGSGRFAGASGQGTFDGRGNFNDPNNLTFTYTFDGTISAPNAG
;
A
#
# COMPACT_ATOMS: atom_id res chain seq x y z
N MET A 1 -63.58 -57.43 -49.79
CA MET A 1 -62.18 -57.17 -49.44
C MET A 1 -62.12 -55.76 -48.91
N THR A 2 -62.11 -55.62 -47.58
CA THR A 2 -62.25 -54.35 -46.89
C THR A 2 -60.96 -54.11 -46.03
N ARG A 3 -60.15 -53.19 -46.43
CA ARG A 3 -58.95 -52.73 -45.64
C ARG A 3 -59.34 -51.64 -44.65
N LYS A 4 -59.21 -52.00 -43.36
CA LYS A 4 -59.33 -51.00 -42.28
C LYS A 4 -58.06 -50.17 -42.17
N LEU A 5 -58.17 -48.84 -42.28
CA LEU A 5 -57.12 -47.89 -41.97
C LEU A 5 -57.09 -47.66 -40.46
N LEU A 6 -55.96 -47.94 -39.81
CA LEU A 6 -55.69 -47.52 -38.45
C LEU A 6 -55.20 -46.10 -38.46
N LYS A 7 -55.92 -45.17 -37.80
CA LYS A 7 -55.46 -43.84 -37.47
C LYS A 7 -54.50 -43.94 -36.28
N ARG A 8 -53.28 -43.59 -36.49
CA ARG A 8 -52.28 -43.33 -35.39
C ARG A 8 -52.36 -41.88 -34.97
N SER A 9 -52.84 -41.61 -33.73
CA SER A 9 -52.78 -40.35 -33.10
C SER A 9 -51.36 -40.10 -32.53
N ALA A 10 -50.66 -39.12 -33.06
CA ALA A 10 -49.38 -38.68 -32.50
C ALA A 10 -49.62 -37.71 -31.35
N LEU A 11 -49.27 -38.09 -30.16
CA LEU A 11 -49.31 -37.28 -28.95
C LEU A 11 -48.02 -36.43 -28.93
N PHE A 12 -48.12 -35.13 -29.19
CA PHE A 12 -47.02 -34.21 -29.02
C PHE A 12 -46.89 -33.85 -27.53
N VAL A 13 -45.86 -34.40 -26.87
CA VAL A 13 -45.44 -33.94 -25.53
C VAL A 13 -44.57 -32.72 -25.69
N LEU A 14 -45.12 -31.57 -25.38
CA LEU A 14 -44.41 -30.28 -25.34
C LEU A 14 -43.62 -30.22 -24.03
N GLY A 15 -42.35 -30.64 -24.07
CA GLY A 15 -41.42 -30.49 -22.94
C GLY A 15 -40.99 -29.01 -22.79
N ALA A 16 -41.53 -28.31 -21.81
CA ALA A 16 -41.03 -26.97 -21.44
C ALA A 16 -39.67 -27.11 -20.75
N LEU A 17 -38.60 -26.79 -21.47
CA LEU A 17 -37.23 -26.68 -20.94
C LEU A 17 -37.11 -25.36 -20.15
N ILE A 18 -37.29 -25.41 -18.84
CA ILE A 18 -37.02 -24.27 -17.95
C ILE A 18 -35.48 -24.18 -17.81
N ALA A 19 -34.85 -23.28 -18.57
CA ALA A 19 -33.46 -22.91 -18.37
C ALA A 19 -33.36 -22.04 -17.10
N LEU A 20 -32.92 -22.66 -16.00
CA LEU A 20 -32.50 -21.95 -14.79
C LEU A 20 -31.22 -21.14 -15.11
N LEU A 21 -31.38 -19.88 -15.42
CA LEU A 21 -30.29 -18.92 -15.48
C LEU A 21 -29.75 -18.73 -14.05
N ASN A 22 -28.70 -19.45 -13.70
CA ASN A 22 -27.88 -19.17 -12.53
C ASN A 22 -27.16 -17.85 -12.79
N VAL A 23 -27.75 -16.74 -12.39
CA VAL A 23 -27.04 -15.44 -12.30
C VAL A 23 -26.11 -15.55 -11.12
N SER A 24 -24.88 -16.02 -11.38
CA SER A 24 -23.77 -15.93 -10.45
C SER A 24 -23.40 -14.45 -10.32
N GLY A 25 -24.10 -13.71 -9.47
CA GLY A 25 -23.71 -12.37 -9.06
C GLY A 25 -22.36 -12.48 -8.34
N SER A 26 -21.27 -12.10 -9.01
CA SER A 26 -20.01 -11.89 -8.31
C SER A 26 -20.27 -10.90 -7.18
N PRO A 27 -19.84 -11.18 -5.94
CA PRO A 27 -19.98 -10.21 -4.86
C PRO A 27 -19.22 -8.94 -5.28
N VAL A 28 -19.95 -7.85 -5.48
CA VAL A 28 -19.34 -6.53 -5.63
C VAL A 28 -18.66 -6.27 -4.29
N ALA A 29 -17.32 -6.31 -4.29
CA ALA A 29 -16.56 -5.94 -3.11
C ALA A 29 -17.01 -4.53 -2.70
N ALA A 30 -17.53 -4.39 -1.49
CA ALA A 30 -17.91 -3.08 -0.98
C ALA A 30 -16.68 -2.18 -1.03
N ALA A 31 -16.79 -1.05 -1.71
CA ALA A 31 -15.69 -0.08 -1.78
C ALA A 31 -15.37 0.35 -0.35
N THR A 32 -14.18 0.03 0.11
CA THR A 32 -13.72 0.42 1.44
C THR A 32 -13.62 1.94 1.48
N MET A 33 -14.29 2.57 2.44
CA MET A 33 -14.23 4.03 2.60
C MET A 33 -12.78 4.45 2.84
N GLN A 34 -12.29 5.38 2.03
CA GLN A 34 -10.97 5.99 2.19
C GLN A 34 -11.09 7.27 3.02
N VAL A 35 -10.22 7.42 4.00
CA VAL A 35 -10.13 8.61 4.86
C VAL A 35 -8.74 9.25 4.72
N PRO A 36 -8.58 10.54 4.99
CA PRO A 36 -7.28 11.21 4.91
C PRO A 36 -6.24 10.55 5.81
N PHE A 37 -5.04 10.34 5.25
CA PHE A 37 -3.86 9.88 5.96
C PHE A 37 -2.75 10.90 5.78
N LYS A 38 -2.38 11.59 6.87
CA LYS A 38 -1.27 12.54 6.94
C LYS A 38 -0.39 12.15 8.11
N ALA A 39 0.93 12.10 7.87
CA ALA A 39 1.86 11.77 8.93
C ALA A 39 3.16 12.56 8.78
N HIS A 40 3.80 12.78 9.92
CA HIS A 40 5.13 13.37 9.99
C HIS A 40 5.94 12.64 11.04
N PHE A 41 7.13 12.18 10.65
CA PHE A 41 8.07 11.47 11.50
C PHE A 41 9.47 12.06 11.40
N SER A 42 10.23 11.94 12.47
CA SER A 42 11.67 12.21 12.47
C SER A 42 12.37 11.13 13.28
N GLY A 43 13.62 10.85 12.93
CA GLY A 43 14.36 9.77 13.58
C GLY A 43 15.77 9.62 13.03
N THR A 44 16.30 8.42 13.21
CA THR A 44 17.67 8.08 12.86
C THR A 44 17.75 6.88 11.92
N PHE A 45 18.78 6.90 11.08
CA PHE A 45 19.23 5.74 10.31
C PHE A 45 20.36 5.03 11.05
N VAL A 46 20.35 3.72 11.00
CA VAL A 46 21.47 2.87 11.42
C VAL A 46 21.91 2.06 10.20
N PRO A 47 23.18 2.18 9.75
CA PRO A 47 23.70 1.43 8.61
C PRO A 47 23.54 -0.09 8.76
N THR A 48 23.23 -0.75 7.65
CA THR A 48 23.17 -2.22 7.50
C THR A 48 23.96 -2.63 6.27
N ASP A 49 24.10 -3.93 6.01
CA ASP A 49 24.82 -4.43 4.84
C ASP A 49 24.19 -4.03 3.48
N THR A 50 22.89 -3.76 3.46
CA THR A 50 22.14 -3.45 2.24
C THR A 50 21.54 -2.03 2.18
N GLY A 51 21.75 -1.23 3.24
CA GLY A 51 21.20 0.11 3.35
C GLY A 51 21.13 0.59 4.79
N PHE A 52 19.92 0.78 5.32
CA PHE A 52 19.72 1.29 6.68
C PHE A 52 18.50 0.63 7.35
N SER A 53 18.57 0.47 8.67
CA SER A 53 17.36 0.41 9.49
C SER A 53 16.96 1.81 9.91
N VAL A 54 15.66 2.08 10.03
CA VAL A 54 15.11 3.36 10.46
C VAL A 54 14.34 3.20 11.77
N SER A 55 14.46 4.19 12.64
CA SER A 55 13.68 4.28 13.87
C SER A 55 13.37 5.73 14.18
N GLY A 56 12.11 6.03 14.41
CA GLY A 56 11.68 7.39 14.65
C GLY A 56 10.37 7.50 15.42
N MET A 57 10.01 8.74 15.68
CA MET A 57 8.74 9.09 16.34
C MET A 57 8.06 10.21 15.58
N GLY A 58 6.75 10.25 15.68
CA GLY A 58 5.96 11.27 15.02
C GLY A 58 4.49 11.17 15.33
N ARG A 59 3.70 11.70 14.41
CA ARG A 59 2.26 11.70 14.51
C ARG A 59 1.63 11.40 13.16
N ALA A 60 0.61 10.54 13.16
CA ALA A 60 -0.21 10.29 11.99
C ALA A 60 -1.69 10.50 12.32
N THR A 61 -2.48 10.98 11.33
CA THR A 61 -3.94 10.90 11.41
C THR A 61 -4.33 9.44 11.59
N GLN A 62 -5.40 9.15 12.28
CA GLN A 62 -5.90 7.81 12.60
C GLN A 62 -5.06 7.02 13.65
N LEU A 63 -3.72 7.22 13.74
CA LEU A 63 -2.87 6.54 14.72
C LEU A 63 -2.55 7.43 15.95
N GLY A 64 -2.59 8.76 15.80
CA GLY A 64 -2.11 9.68 16.85
C GLY A 64 -0.59 9.70 16.96
N ASN A 65 -0.06 9.83 18.18
CA ASN A 65 1.37 9.70 18.43
C ASN A 65 1.81 8.26 18.16
N SER A 66 2.86 8.10 17.39
CA SER A 66 3.28 6.80 16.87
C SER A 66 4.80 6.72 16.78
N THR A 67 5.30 5.49 16.80
CA THR A 67 6.67 5.18 16.40
C THR A 67 6.70 4.73 14.95
N ASN A 68 7.83 4.96 14.30
CA ASN A 68 8.16 4.48 12.97
C ASN A 68 9.37 3.56 13.06
N GLN A 69 9.29 2.37 12.46
CA GLN A 69 10.39 1.42 12.32
C GLN A 69 10.34 0.81 10.93
N GLY A 70 11.51 0.62 10.32
CA GLY A 70 11.55 0.06 8.98
C GLY A 70 12.96 -0.25 8.47
N THR A 71 13.02 -0.60 7.20
CA THR A 71 14.24 -0.97 6.49
C THR A 71 14.29 -0.23 5.17
N VAL A 72 15.40 0.46 4.92
CA VAL A 72 15.72 1.10 3.65
C VAL A 72 16.76 0.25 2.94
N VAL A 73 16.46 -0.25 1.76
CA VAL A 73 17.38 -1.03 0.92
C VAL A 73 17.80 -0.19 -0.28
N ILE A 74 19.11 0.00 -0.43
CA ILE A 74 19.70 0.70 -1.57
C ILE A 74 19.76 -0.24 -2.77
N GLN A 75 19.19 0.19 -3.89
CA GLN A 75 19.19 -0.57 -5.14
C GLN A 75 20.04 0.17 -6.20
N PRO A 76 21.19 -0.40 -6.61
CA PRO A 76 22.04 0.18 -7.66
C PRO A 76 21.33 0.10 -9.01
N GLN A 77 20.64 1.15 -9.39
CA GLN A 77 19.95 1.28 -10.68
C GLN A 77 19.80 2.76 -11.05
N PRO A 78 19.57 3.08 -12.34
CA PRO A 78 19.31 4.45 -12.74
C PRO A 78 18.15 5.05 -11.95
N ASN A 79 18.38 6.25 -11.40
CA ASN A 79 17.36 7.05 -10.73
C ASN A 79 16.77 8.03 -11.76
N PRO A 80 15.51 7.86 -12.22
CA PRO A 80 14.91 8.73 -13.24
C PRO A 80 14.72 10.18 -12.75
N ALA A 81 14.51 10.38 -11.45
CA ALA A 81 14.36 11.72 -10.87
C ALA A 81 15.71 12.44 -10.75
N CYS A 82 16.80 11.68 -10.59
CA CYS A 82 18.14 12.22 -10.38
C CYS A 82 19.20 11.32 -11.02
N PRO A 83 19.46 11.45 -12.33
CA PRO A 83 20.35 10.55 -13.08
C PRO A 83 21.80 10.49 -12.54
N THR A 84 22.23 11.50 -11.78
CA THR A 84 23.55 11.55 -11.16
C THR A 84 23.68 10.70 -9.89
N THR A 85 22.57 10.26 -9.30
CA THR A 85 22.59 9.49 -8.04
C THR A 85 22.95 8.02 -8.29
N GLY A 86 22.46 7.41 -9.37
CA GLY A 86 22.79 6.02 -9.75
C GLY A 86 22.18 4.96 -8.83
N PHE A 87 21.23 5.31 -7.96
CA PHE A 87 20.49 4.38 -7.11
C PHE A 87 19.07 4.89 -6.84
N VAL A 88 18.19 3.98 -6.50
CA VAL A 88 16.90 4.21 -5.83
C VAL A 88 16.87 3.45 -4.53
N VAL A 89 15.87 3.69 -3.69
CA VAL A 89 15.69 2.94 -2.45
C VAL A 89 14.29 2.37 -2.35
N THR A 90 14.18 1.15 -1.83
CA THR A 90 12.92 0.62 -1.33
C THR A 90 12.89 0.75 0.18
N ASN A 91 11.76 1.17 0.70
CA ASN A 91 11.61 1.41 2.13
C ASN A 91 10.31 0.74 2.59
N ASP A 92 10.42 -0.22 3.49
CA ASP A 92 9.30 -0.91 4.13
C ASP A 92 9.24 -0.47 5.59
N GLU A 93 8.10 0.11 5.98
CA GLU A 93 7.93 0.73 7.29
C GLU A 93 6.70 0.23 8.03
N THR A 94 6.79 0.22 9.35
CA THR A 94 5.69 -0.04 10.27
C THR A 94 5.51 1.16 11.20
N LEU A 95 4.35 1.76 11.13
CA LEU A 95 3.90 2.80 12.05
C LEU A 95 3.10 2.14 13.16
N THR A 96 3.51 2.35 14.42
CA THR A 96 2.85 1.73 15.58
C THR A 96 2.27 2.83 16.47
N ALA A 97 0.95 2.82 16.62
CA ALA A 97 0.22 3.70 17.53
C ALA A 97 0.49 3.35 19.02
N ALA A 98 0.20 4.27 19.92
CA ALA A 98 0.42 4.07 21.34
C ALA A 98 -0.36 2.89 21.95
N ASN A 99 -1.47 2.47 21.34
CA ASN A 99 -2.27 1.31 21.75
C ASN A 99 -1.82 -0.01 21.10
N GLY A 100 -0.76 0.02 20.27
CA GLY A 100 -0.21 -1.15 19.58
C GLY A 100 -0.81 -1.45 18.21
N ASP A 101 -1.82 -0.70 17.75
CA ASP A 101 -2.32 -0.82 16.37
C ASP A 101 -1.22 -0.42 15.37
N GLN A 102 -1.15 -1.10 14.23
CA GLN A 102 -0.08 -0.89 13.25
C GLN A 102 -0.61 -0.63 11.85
N VAL A 103 0.11 0.19 11.10
CA VAL A 103 -0.01 0.35 9.66
C VAL A 103 1.34 0.03 9.03
N THR A 104 1.35 -0.81 7.98
CA THR A 104 2.54 -1.13 7.19
C THR A 104 2.48 -0.44 5.84
N LEU A 105 3.60 0.10 5.40
CA LEU A 105 3.71 0.78 4.11
C LEU A 105 4.97 0.33 3.37
N SER A 106 4.91 0.46 2.05
CA SER A 106 6.05 0.27 1.16
C SER A 106 6.21 1.52 0.27
N ILE A 107 7.44 1.96 0.09
CA ILE A 107 7.82 3.16 -0.64
C ILE A 107 8.92 2.79 -1.63
N LEU A 108 8.79 3.25 -2.87
CA LEU A 108 9.89 3.27 -3.83
C LEU A 108 10.35 4.73 -3.94
N ASP A 109 11.45 5.06 -3.28
CA ASP A 109 11.95 6.42 -3.24
C ASP A 109 13.12 6.64 -4.21
N MET A 110 13.21 7.87 -4.72
CA MET A 110 14.19 8.31 -5.70
C MET A 110 14.93 9.54 -5.16
N PRO A 111 15.80 9.34 -4.16
CA PRO A 111 16.45 10.45 -3.49
C PRO A 111 17.45 11.18 -4.39
N CYS A 112 17.43 12.51 -4.31
CA CYS A 112 18.36 13.40 -5.01
C CYS A 112 19.18 14.21 -3.99
N PRO A 113 20.49 14.41 -4.25
CA PRO A 113 21.28 15.31 -3.42
C PRO A 113 20.77 16.75 -3.55
N VAL A 114 20.69 17.44 -2.43
CA VAL A 114 20.23 18.84 -2.40
C VAL A 114 21.39 19.75 -2.85
N PRO A 115 21.21 20.58 -3.89
CA PRO A 115 22.24 21.47 -4.37
C PRO A 115 22.72 22.44 -3.28
N GLY A 116 24.03 22.48 -3.03
CA GLY A 116 24.64 23.35 -2.01
C GLY A 116 24.55 22.82 -0.58
N GLU A 117 23.93 21.65 -0.36
CA GLU A 117 23.84 20.99 0.96
C GLU A 117 24.47 19.59 0.88
N PRO A 118 25.81 19.46 0.96
CA PRO A 118 26.47 18.15 0.92
C PRO A 118 25.89 17.21 1.96
N GLY A 119 25.73 15.91 1.62
CA GLY A 119 25.20 14.90 2.52
C GLY A 119 23.70 14.99 2.83
N ILE A 120 22.99 15.95 2.23
CA ILE A 120 21.53 16.04 2.32
C ILE A 120 20.92 15.50 1.05
N TYR A 121 19.90 14.64 1.22
CA TYR A 121 19.11 14.07 0.13
C TYR A 121 17.63 14.32 0.38
N ASP A 122 16.92 14.76 -0.65
CA ASP A 122 15.47 14.88 -0.66
C ASP A 122 14.90 13.88 -1.68
N GLY A 123 13.81 13.23 -1.34
CA GLY A 123 13.07 12.35 -2.25
C GLY A 123 11.58 12.63 -2.15
N VAL A 124 10.93 12.76 -3.31
CA VAL A 124 9.47 12.84 -3.42
C VAL A 124 8.99 11.67 -4.26
N SER A 125 8.15 10.83 -3.67
CA SER A 125 7.69 9.59 -4.28
C SER A 125 6.28 9.23 -3.84
N THR A 126 5.86 8.01 -4.15
CA THR A 126 4.57 7.49 -3.70
C THR A 126 4.78 6.39 -2.67
N TYR A 127 3.85 6.29 -1.73
CA TYR A 127 3.78 5.16 -0.82
C TYR A 127 2.50 4.37 -1.04
N HIS A 128 2.53 3.10 -0.68
CA HIS A 128 1.36 2.22 -0.61
C HIS A 128 1.24 1.66 0.80
N ILE A 129 0.02 1.68 1.34
CA ILE A 129 -0.30 0.95 2.58
C ILE A 129 -0.54 -0.51 2.19
N THR A 130 0.28 -1.40 2.73
CA THR A 130 0.30 -2.83 2.41
C THR A 130 -0.47 -3.67 3.41
N GLY A 131 -0.89 -3.06 4.53
CA GLY A 131 -1.65 -3.73 5.57
C GLY A 131 -1.55 -3.06 6.92
N GLY A 132 -1.77 -3.84 7.97
CA GLY A 132 -1.66 -3.41 9.34
C GLY A 132 -2.20 -4.45 10.32
N SER A 133 -2.25 -4.08 11.59
CA SER A 133 -2.83 -4.90 12.66
C SER A 133 -3.78 -4.09 13.55
N GLY A 134 -4.49 -4.76 14.45
CA GLY A 134 -5.52 -4.13 15.28
C GLY A 134 -6.64 -3.54 14.42
N ARG A 135 -6.99 -2.27 14.63
CA ARG A 135 -8.00 -1.56 13.85
C ARG A 135 -7.65 -1.42 12.36
N PHE A 136 -6.38 -1.60 12.00
CA PHE A 136 -5.87 -1.47 10.63
C PHE A 136 -5.64 -2.81 9.93
N ALA A 137 -6.16 -3.92 10.49
CA ALA A 137 -6.08 -5.22 9.84
C ALA A 137 -6.71 -5.15 8.43
N GLY A 138 -5.92 -5.49 7.40
CA GLY A 138 -6.32 -5.40 6.00
C GLY A 138 -6.40 -3.97 5.45
N ALA A 139 -5.81 -2.99 6.11
CA ALA A 139 -5.75 -1.61 5.63
C ALA A 139 -5.07 -1.53 4.26
N SER A 140 -5.56 -0.62 3.43
CA SER A 140 -5.01 -0.28 2.13
C SER A 140 -5.08 1.24 1.93
N GLY A 141 -4.24 1.76 1.05
CA GLY A 141 -4.20 3.18 0.76
C GLY A 141 -2.94 3.56 0.00
N GLN A 142 -2.84 4.81 -0.34
CA GLN A 142 -1.69 5.35 -1.05
C GLN A 142 -1.62 6.87 -0.93
N GLY A 143 -0.48 7.42 -1.29
CA GLY A 143 -0.29 8.86 -1.31
C GLY A 143 1.11 9.25 -1.71
N THR A 144 1.46 10.49 -1.42
CA THR A 144 2.80 11.03 -1.62
C THR A 144 3.63 10.87 -0.35
N PHE A 145 4.88 10.55 -0.56
CA PHE A 145 5.94 10.50 0.43
C PHE A 145 6.95 11.59 0.11
N ASP A 146 7.33 12.36 1.11
CA ASP A 146 8.39 13.36 1.06
C ASP A 146 9.40 13.02 2.15
N GLY A 147 10.59 12.63 1.74
CA GLY A 147 11.67 12.18 2.61
C GLY A 147 12.89 13.10 2.51
N ARG A 148 13.43 13.49 3.65
CA ARG A 148 14.73 14.17 3.74
C ARG A 148 15.67 13.37 4.62
N GLY A 149 16.84 13.02 4.07
CA GLY A 149 17.93 12.35 4.80
C GLY A 149 19.10 13.29 5.02
N ASN A 150 19.68 13.26 6.22
CA ASN A 150 20.90 13.98 6.57
C ASN A 150 22.00 12.99 6.94
N PHE A 151 23.03 12.93 6.10
CA PHE A 151 24.17 12.02 6.21
C PHE A 151 25.49 12.78 6.48
N ASN A 152 25.43 14.02 6.97
CA ASN A 152 26.62 14.85 7.22
C ASN A 152 27.46 14.36 8.40
N ASP A 153 26.81 13.83 9.43
CA ASP A 153 27.47 13.24 10.58
C ASP A 153 27.32 11.71 10.54
N PRO A 154 28.38 10.95 10.27
CA PRO A 154 28.30 9.49 10.19
C PRO A 154 27.90 8.81 11.51
N ASN A 155 27.99 9.51 12.63
CA ASN A 155 27.56 9.01 13.93
C ASN A 155 26.12 9.40 14.28
N ASN A 156 25.50 10.27 13.47
CA ASN A 156 24.16 10.78 13.73
C ASN A 156 23.41 11.01 12.40
N LEU A 157 23.13 9.95 11.68
CA LEU A 157 22.34 10.00 10.45
C LEU A 157 20.88 10.18 10.81
N THR A 158 20.22 11.20 10.24
CA THR A 158 18.85 11.53 10.61
C THR A 158 17.91 11.64 9.41
N PHE A 159 16.62 11.50 9.66
CA PHE A 159 15.59 11.71 8.64
C PHE A 159 14.42 12.53 9.15
N THR A 160 13.70 13.11 8.19
CA THR A 160 12.32 13.58 8.34
C THR A 160 11.48 13.01 7.21
N TYR A 161 10.29 12.49 7.53
CA TYR A 161 9.36 11.91 6.58
C TYR A 161 7.99 12.56 6.71
N THR A 162 7.39 12.87 5.59
CA THR A 162 6.00 13.35 5.50
C THR A 162 5.21 12.46 4.55
N PHE A 163 4.01 12.08 4.97
CA PHE A 163 3.07 11.29 4.18
C PHE A 163 1.77 12.10 4.01
N ASP A 164 1.24 12.15 2.79
CA ASP A 164 -0.04 12.78 2.50
C ASP A 164 -0.82 11.93 1.49
N GLY A 165 -2.00 11.46 1.87
CA GLY A 165 -2.82 10.60 1.02
C GLY A 165 -4.04 10.06 1.75
N THR A 166 -4.33 8.79 1.53
CA THR A 166 -5.52 8.13 2.11
C THR A 166 -5.19 6.76 2.68
N ILE A 167 -6.04 6.31 3.60
CA ILE A 167 -6.07 4.97 4.17
C ILE A 167 -7.52 4.48 4.19
N SER A 168 -7.74 3.18 4.03
CA SER A 168 -9.06 2.60 4.29
C SER A 168 -9.47 2.88 5.74
N ALA A 169 -10.73 3.26 5.95
CA ALA A 169 -11.23 3.58 7.28
C ALA A 169 -10.92 2.42 8.25
N PRO A 170 -10.41 2.70 9.45
CA PRO A 170 -10.17 1.68 10.46
C PRO A 170 -11.45 0.92 10.75
N ASN A 171 -11.38 -0.39 10.93
CA ASN A 171 -12.52 -1.16 11.39
C ASN A 171 -12.92 -0.63 12.77
N ALA A 172 -14.18 -0.17 12.89
CA ALA A 172 -14.77 0.13 14.18
C ALA A 172 -14.94 -1.22 14.89
N GLY A 173 -14.01 -1.51 15.83
CA GLY A 173 -14.13 -2.67 16.71
C GLY A 173 -15.19 -2.43 17.77
#